data_dc52048a79f441f6aa95cf0052ec331c
#
_entry.id   dc52048a79f441f6aa95cf0052ec331c
#
_cell.length_a   1.000
_cell.length_b   1.000
_cell.length_c   1.000
_cell.angle_alpha   90.00
_cell.angle_beta   90.00
_cell.angle_gamma   90.00
#
_symmetry.space_group_name_H-M   'P 1'
#
loop_
_entity.id
_entity.type
_entity.pdbx_description
1 polymer ?
#
loop_
_entity_poly.entity_id
_entity_poly.type
_entity_poly.pdbx_seq_one_letter_code
_entity_poly.pdbx_strand_id
1 'polypeptide(L)'
;RDVTTALKAIRVSTTFFVISCLITLATHDTVGWITIALVWLGHVTVTGAELYLSAASWSFEAELMDPRRRGEYAGAAELSGTLGKVWAPAVYTFLAMTWGAAGWLVIAAIGVFAAAALHPSTALAGRFLRQHGPGVPSDDPLDQQAPPVPAPSMLEDPPLSTSGDGYGPPTARQRP
;
A
#
# COMPACT_ATOMS: atom_id res chain seq x y z
N ARG A 1 9.06 -7.68 -10.30
CA ARG A 1 7.98 -6.66 -10.32
C ARG A 1 8.67 -5.32 -10.47
N ASP A 2 8.17 -4.44 -11.33
CA ASP A 2 8.89 -3.25 -11.81
C ASP A 2 8.15 -1.99 -11.35
N VAL A 3 8.87 -0.93 -11.00
CA VAL A 3 8.33 0.40 -10.64
C VAL A 3 7.32 0.90 -11.67
N THR A 4 7.52 0.55 -12.95
CA THR A 4 6.59 0.88 -14.04
C THR A 4 5.22 0.21 -13.87
N THR A 5 5.17 -1.00 -13.32
CA THR A 5 3.92 -1.72 -13.03
C THR A 5 3.19 -1.07 -11.86
N ALA A 6 3.92 -0.64 -10.82
CA ALA A 6 3.35 0.09 -9.70
C ALA A 6 2.75 1.44 -10.14
N LEU A 7 3.42 2.18 -11.03
CA LEU A 7 2.89 3.43 -11.59
C LEU A 7 1.63 3.21 -12.45
N LYS A 8 1.55 2.10 -13.21
CA LYS A 8 0.33 1.74 -13.92
C LYS A 8 -0.82 1.44 -12.96
N ALA A 9 -0.54 0.70 -11.87
CA ALA A 9 -1.54 0.41 -10.84
C ALA A 9 -2.08 1.69 -10.19
N ILE A 10 -1.23 2.69 -9.91
CA ILE A 10 -1.67 4.00 -9.40
C ILE A 10 -2.57 4.72 -10.39
N ARG A 11 -2.25 4.71 -11.69
CA ARG A 11 -3.11 5.33 -12.70
C ARG A 11 -4.48 4.67 -12.75
N VAL A 12 -4.53 3.34 -12.70
CA VAL A 12 -5.78 2.58 -12.66
C VAL A 12 -6.56 2.91 -11.39
N SER A 13 -5.90 2.91 -10.23
CA SER A 13 -6.49 3.30 -8.95
C SER A 13 -7.10 4.71 -9.02
N THR A 14 -6.36 5.70 -9.52
CA THR A 14 -6.84 7.07 -9.67
C THR A 14 -8.04 7.15 -10.59
N THR A 15 -8.03 6.39 -11.69
CA THR A 15 -9.17 6.35 -12.62
C THR A 15 -10.42 5.80 -11.93
N PHE A 16 -10.31 4.70 -11.19
CA PHE A 16 -11.41 4.15 -10.41
C PHE A 16 -11.92 5.13 -9.34
N PHE A 17 -11.01 5.84 -8.66
CA PHE A 17 -11.36 6.86 -7.68
C PHE A 17 -12.14 8.03 -8.29
N VAL A 18 -11.69 8.55 -9.44
CA VAL A 18 -12.39 9.61 -10.17
C VAL A 18 -13.78 9.14 -10.61
N ILE A 19 -13.87 7.92 -11.16
CA ILE A 19 -15.17 7.34 -11.54
C ILE A 19 -16.10 7.25 -10.34
N SER A 20 -15.60 6.82 -9.16
CA SER A 20 -16.40 6.78 -7.94
C SER A 20 -16.91 8.18 -7.53
N CYS A 21 -16.06 9.20 -7.62
CA CYS A 21 -16.48 10.58 -7.35
C CYS A 21 -17.57 11.06 -8.32
N LEU A 22 -17.46 10.73 -9.62
CA LEU A 22 -18.46 11.08 -10.63
C LEU A 22 -19.76 10.32 -10.42
N ILE A 23 -19.72 9.05 -10.04
CA ILE A 23 -20.91 8.27 -9.70
C ILE A 23 -21.60 8.89 -8.49
N THR A 24 -20.85 9.25 -7.44
CA THR A 24 -21.40 9.91 -6.27
C THR A 24 -22.02 11.26 -6.63
N LEU A 25 -21.40 12.03 -7.51
CA LEU A 25 -21.95 13.27 -8.01
C LEU A 25 -23.29 13.03 -8.74
N ALA A 26 -23.37 11.98 -9.58
CA ALA A 26 -24.58 11.62 -10.29
C ALA A 26 -25.73 11.18 -9.36
N THR A 27 -25.43 10.71 -8.14
CA THR A 27 -26.49 10.35 -7.17
C THR A 27 -27.23 11.55 -6.61
N HIS A 28 -26.69 12.76 -6.74
CA HIS A 28 -27.29 13.99 -6.21
C HIS A 28 -28.70 14.25 -6.76
N ASP A 29 -28.93 13.92 -8.05
CA ASP A 29 -30.19 14.18 -8.74
C ASP A 29 -31.06 12.92 -8.91
N THR A 30 -30.70 11.80 -8.27
CA THR A 30 -31.42 10.53 -8.38
C THR A 30 -32.16 10.18 -7.09
N VAL A 31 -33.27 9.43 -7.24
CA VAL A 31 -34.08 8.96 -6.11
C VAL A 31 -34.46 7.48 -6.28
N GLY A 32 -34.74 6.84 -5.15
CA GLY A 32 -35.23 5.46 -5.12
C GLY A 32 -34.15 4.42 -5.46
N TRP A 33 -34.52 3.38 -6.20
CA TRP A 33 -33.65 2.23 -6.47
C TRP A 33 -32.43 2.58 -7.34
N ILE A 34 -32.55 3.62 -8.17
CA ILE A 34 -31.44 4.10 -9.00
C ILE A 34 -30.30 4.61 -8.12
N THR A 35 -30.62 5.40 -7.11
CA THR A 35 -29.66 5.90 -6.13
C THR A 35 -28.95 4.75 -5.40
N ILE A 36 -29.70 3.71 -5.00
CA ILE A 36 -29.15 2.52 -4.35
C ILE A 36 -28.15 1.83 -5.28
N ALA A 37 -28.52 1.62 -6.54
CA ALA A 37 -27.65 0.98 -7.54
C ALA A 37 -26.37 1.79 -7.79
N LEU A 38 -26.47 3.12 -7.91
CA LEU A 38 -25.31 4.01 -8.08
C LEU A 38 -24.40 4.02 -6.85
N VAL A 39 -24.96 4.04 -5.65
CA VAL A 39 -24.16 3.93 -4.40
C VAL A 39 -23.39 2.62 -4.35
N TRP A 40 -24.02 1.49 -4.68
CA TRP A 40 -23.33 0.21 -4.78
C TRP A 40 -22.23 0.20 -5.82
N LEU A 41 -22.49 0.76 -7.01
CA LEU A 41 -21.49 0.90 -8.07
C LEU A 41 -20.32 1.78 -7.63
N GLY A 42 -20.60 2.89 -6.93
CA GLY A 42 -19.59 3.76 -6.33
C GLY A 42 -18.72 3.00 -5.32
N HIS A 43 -19.31 2.16 -4.47
CA HIS A 43 -18.58 1.32 -3.53
C HIS A 43 -17.65 0.31 -4.23
N VAL A 44 -18.14 -0.36 -5.26
CA VAL A 44 -17.32 -1.30 -6.04
C VAL A 44 -16.12 -0.58 -6.68
N THR A 45 -16.35 0.61 -7.23
CA THR A 45 -15.27 1.39 -7.86
C THR A 45 -14.25 1.90 -6.85
N VAL A 46 -14.67 2.41 -5.68
CA VAL A 46 -13.72 2.85 -4.64
C VAL A 46 -12.92 1.68 -4.07
N THR A 47 -13.55 0.52 -3.86
CA THR A 47 -12.85 -0.70 -3.44
C THR A 47 -11.82 -1.13 -4.49
N GLY A 48 -12.16 -1.05 -5.78
CA GLY A 48 -11.20 -1.28 -6.86
C GLY A 48 -10.01 -0.32 -6.79
N ALA A 49 -10.25 0.97 -6.54
CA ALA A 49 -9.19 1.96 -6.36
C ALA A 49 -8.24 1.59 -5.20
N GLU A 50 -8.79 1.20 -4.06
CA GLU A 50 -8.03 0.81 -2.87
C GLU A 50 -7.16 -0.43 -3.11
N LEU A 51 -7.69 -1.44 -3.80
CA LEU A 51 -6.94 -2.66 -4.13
C LEU A 51 -5.72 -2.35 -5.02
N TYR A 52 -5.91 -1.54 -6.06
CA TYR A 52 -4.80 -1.14 -6.92
C TYR A 52 -3.79 -0.24 -6.21
N LEU A 53 -4.24 0.65 -5.33
CA LEU A 53 -3.36 1.49 -4.51
C LEU A 53 -2.53 0.63 -3.56
N SER A 54 -3.15 -0.32 -2.86
CA SER A 54 -2.47 -1.25 -1.96
C SER A 54 -1.43 -2.08 -2.69
N ALA A 55 -1.77 -2.63 -3.86
CA ALA A 55 -0.82 -3.38 -4.68
C ALA A 55 0.39 -2.54 -5.12
N ALA A 56 0.18 -1.26 -5.45
CA ALA A 56 1.25 -0.33 -5.79
C ALA A 56 2.13 -0.02 -4.58
N SER A 57 1.55 0.23 -3.40
CA SER A 57 2.28 0.52 -2.16
C SER A 57 3.21 -0.64 -1.80
N TRP A 58 2.71 -1.88 -1.81
CA TRP A 58 3.53 -3.07 -1.56
C TRP A 58 4.70 -3.21 -2.55
N SER A 59 4.48 -2.85 -3.82
CA SER A 59 5.55 -2.89 -4.82
C SER A 59 6.62 -1.82 -4.56
N PHE A 60 6.22 -0.61 -4.17
CA PHE A 60 7.17 0.45 -3.81
C PHE A 60 7.97 0.11 -2.55
N GLU A 61 7.32 -0.43 -1.53
CA GLU A 61 7.99 -0.88 -0.31
C GLU A 61 9.04 -1.96 -0.61
N ALA A 62 8.71 -2.91 -1.47
CA ALA A 62 9.62 -3.99 -1.83
C ALA A 62 10.84 -3.53 -2.64
N GLU A 63 10.69 -2.51 -3.52
CA GLU A 63 11.71 -2.12 -4.49
C GLU A 63 12.51 -0.88 -4.08
N LEU A 64 11.92 0.02 -3.29
CA LEU A 64 12.53 1.30 -2.93
C LEU A 64 13.06 1.35 -1.49
N MET A 65 12.74 0.39 -0.65
CA MET A 65 13.27 0.34 0.72
C MET A 65 14.68 -0.25 0.74
N ASP A 66 15.62 0.50 1.35
CA ASP A 66 16.92 -0.05 1.69
C ASP A 66 16.75 -1.14 2.77
N PRO A 67 17.22 -2.37 2.53
CA PRO A 67 17.14 -3.46 3.51
C PRO A 67 17.74 -3.13 4.88
N ARG A 68 18.74 -2.26 4.92
CA ARG A 68 19.44 -1.84 6.16
C ARG A 68 18.65 -0.84 6.98
N ARG A 69 17.79 -0.02 6.34
CA ARG A 69 16.99 1.03 6.99
C ARG A 69 15.48 0.79 6.87
N ARG A 70 15.09 -0.45 6.69
CA ARG A 70 13.69 -0.81 6.45
C ARG A 70 12.74 -0.28 7.55
N GLY A 71 13.19 -0.26 8.83
CA GLY A 71 12.41 0.28 9.94
C GLY A 71 12.13 1.77 9.84
N GLU A 72 13.11 2.57 9.41
CA GLU A 72 12.94 4.02 9.23
C GLU A 72 11.96 4.33 8.10
N TYR A 73 12.10 3.65 6.98
CA TYR A 73 11.19 3.81 5.84
C TYR A 73 9.76 3.37 6.18
N ALA A 74 9.60 2.21 6.85
CA ALA A 74 8.30 1.73 7.30
C ALA A 74 7.65 2.70 8.30
N GLY A 75 8.43 3.22 9.24
CA GLY A 75 7.96 4.22 10.21
C GLY A 75 7.51 5.53 9.55
N ALA A 76 8.25 6.04 8.58
CA ALA A 76 7.89 7.24 7.83
C ALA A 76 6.63 7.01 6.97
N ALA A 77 6.51 5.86 6.32
CA ALA A 77 5.34 5.49 5.54
C ALA A 77 4.09 5.36 6.42
N GLU A 78 4.19 4.70 7.57
CA GLU A 78 3.07 4.54 8.51
C GLU A 78 2.66 5.88 9.12
N LEU A 79 3.61 6.76 9.45
CA LEU A 79 3.32 8.09 9.96
C LEU A 79 2.53 8.91 8.93
N SER A 80 2.97 8.93 7.67
CA SER A 80 2.27 9.64 6.60
C SER A 80 0.89 9.06 6.32
N GLY A 81 0.76 7.73 6.36
CA GLY A 81 -0.51 7.03 6.22
C GLY A 81 -1.48 7.32 7.35
N THR A 82 -0.99 7.36 8.59
CA THR A 82 -1.80 7.69 9.77
C THR A 82 -2.30 9.14 9.73
N LEU A 83 -1.44 10.09 9.37
CA LEU A 83 -1.85 11.48 9.15
C LEU A 83 -2.96 11.58 8.10
N GLY A 84 -2.81 10.87 6.97
CA GLY A 84 -3.85 10.81 5.94
C GLY A 84 -5.17 10.24 6.47
N LYS A 85 -5.13 9.11 7.18
CA LYS A 85 -6.31 8.45 7.76
C LYS A 85 -7.07 9.33 8.78
N VAL A 86 -6.37 10.18 9.53
CA VAL A 86 -6.97 11.09 10.51
C VAL A 86 -7.61 12.30 9.83
N TRP A 87 -6.91 12.94 8.90
CA TRP A 87 -7.36 14.18 8.30
C TRP A 87 -8.31 13.99 7.12
N ALA A 88 -8.13 12.94 6.32
CA ALA A 88 -8.91 12.74 5.10
C ALA A 88 -10.43 12.67 5.35
N PRO A 89 -10.95 11.94 6.35
CA PRO A 89 -12.40 11.92 6.61
C PRO A 89 -12.96 13.28 6.94
N ALA A 90 -12.25 14.10 7.74
CA ALA A 90 -12.68 15.44 8.11
C ALA A 90 -12.72 16.37 6.90
N VAL A 91 -11.67 16.36 6.07
CA VAL A 91 -11.60 17.17 4.85
C VAL A 91 -12.67 16.75 3.85
N TYR A 92 -12.85 15.45 3.62
CA TYR A 92 -13.85 14.94 2.68
C TYR A 92 -15.27 15.26 3.13
N THR A 93 -15.57 15.09 4.42
CA THR A 93 -16.88 15.45 4.96
C THR A 93 -17.13 16.94 4.83
N PHE A 94 -16.16 17.77 5.19
CA PHE A 94 -16.27 19.21 5.04
C PHE A 94 -16.53 19.63 3.59
N LEU A 95 -15.74 19.13 2.65
CA LEU A 95 -15.90 19.45 1.23
C LEU A 95 -17.24 18.97 0.68
N ALA A 96 -17.64 17.74 0.98
CA ALA A 96 -18.88 17.16 0.49
C ALA A 96 -20.11 17.86 1.07
N MET A 97 -20.09 18.19 2.38
CA MET A 97 -21.25 18.81 3.07
C MET A 97 -21.36 20.29 2.82
N THR A 98 -20.24 21.02 2.71
CA THR A 98 -20.26 22.47 2.58
C THR A 98 -20.35 22.91 1.12
N TRP A 99 -19.66 22.21 0.23
CA TRP A 99 -19.56 22.58 -1.19
C TRP A 99 -20.38 21.67 -2.13
N GLY A 100 -21.00 20.62 -1.60
CA GLY A 100 -21.86 19.74 -2.38
C GLY A 100 -21.17 19.16 -3.62
N ALA A 101 -21.76 19.36 -4.78
CA ALA A 101 -21.21 18.88 -6.06
C ALA A 101 -19.81 19.41 -6.37
N ALA A 102 -19.54 20.68 -6.08
CA ALA A 102 -18.20 21.26 -6.26
C ALA A 102 -17.16 20.60 -5.33
N GLY A 103 -17.54 20.23 -4.12
CA GLY A 103 -16.70 19.52 -3.16
C GLY A 103 -16.22 18.18 -3.73
N TRP A 104 -17.09 17.42 -4.38
CA TRP A 104 -16.71 16.14 -5.01
C TRP A 104 -15.74 16.31 -6.17
N LEU A 105 -15.87 17.39 -6.95
CA LEU A 105 -14.89 17.71 -8.01
C LEU A 105 -13.52 18.09 -7.42
N VAL A 106 -13.49 18.83 -6.32
CA VAL A 106 -12.25 19.16 -5.60
C VAL A 106 -11.59 17.89 -5.04
N ILE A 107 -12.35 16.98 -4.45
CA ILE A 107 -11.84 15.69 -3.96
C ILE A 107 -11.22 14.90 -5.12
N ALA A 108 -11.91 14.80 -6.25
CA ALA A 108 -11.37 14.13 -7.44
C ALA A 108 -10.08 14.80 -7.94
N ALA A 109 -10.05 16.14 -7.99
CA ALA A 109 -8.87 16.91 -8.41
C ALA A 109 -7.66 16.67 -7.47
N ILE A 110 -7.87 16.62 -6.15
CA ILE A 110 -6.83 16.30 -5.17
C ILE A 110 -6.25 14.90 -5.45
N GLY A 111 -7.09 13.91 -5.71
CA GLY A 111 -6.65 12.54 -6.05
C GLY A 111 -5.81 12.49 -7.32
N VAL A 112 -6.25 13.18 -8.38
CA VAL A 112 -5.50 13.27 -9.64
C VAL A 112 -4.17 13.99 -9.43
N PHE A 113 -4.15 15.10 -8.69
CA PHE A 113 -2.93 15.84 -8.40
C PHE A 113 -1.93 15.01 -7.60
N ALA A 114 -2.39 14.31 -6.57
CA ALA A 114 -1.56 13.41 -5.78
C ALA A 114 -0.93 12.30 -6.65
N ALA A 115 -1.72 11.68 -7.53
CA ALA A 115 -1.20 10.68 -8.46
C ALA A 115 -0.21 11.25 -9.47
N ALA A 116 -0.44 12.46 -9.97
CA ALA A 116 0.49 13.15 -10.87
C ALA A 116 1.81 13.48 -10.18
N ALA A 117 1.78 13.90 -8.90
CA ALA A 117 2.96 14.21 -8.10
C ALA A 117 3.84 12.98 -7.81
N LEU A 118 3.26 11.77 -7.77
CA LEU A 118 4.02 10.54 -7.61
C LEU A 118 4.96 10.24 -8.79
N HIS A 119 4.62 10.67 -9.99
CA HIS A 119 5.44 10.43 -11.18
C HIS A 119 6.86 11.03 -11.08
N PRO A 120 7.03 12.34 -10.79
CA PRO A 120 8.37 12.91 -10.63
C PRO A 120 9.09 12.34 -9.40
N SER A 121 8.38 12.07 -8.31
CA SER A 121 8.96 11.54 -7.07
C SER A 121 9.60 10.17 -7.28
N THR A 122 8.92 9.26 -7.97
CA THR A 122 9.48 7.93 -8.28
C THR A 122 10.64 7.99 -9.26
N ALA A 123 10.62 8.93 -10.21
CA ALA A 123 11.74 9.14 -11.11
C ALA A 123 12.98 9.65 -10.38
N LEU A 124 12.82 10.56 -9.40
CA LEU A 124 13.90 11.06 -8.55
C LEU A 124 14.45 9.93 -7.66
N ALA A 125 13.60 9.18 -7.00
CA ALA A 125 14.00 8.03 -6.18
C ALA A 125 14.79 7.00 -7.01
N GLY A 126 14.31 6.65 -8.20
CA GLY A 126 15.00 5.72 -9.08
C GLY A 126 16.34 6.25 -9.61
N ARG A 127 16.52 7.57 -9.76
CA ARG A 127 17.83 8.18 -10.10
C ARG A 127 18.78 8.13 -8.92
N PHE A 128 18.28 8.43 -7.72
CA PHE A 128 19.07 8.38 -6.49
C PHE A 128 19.60 6.97 -6.23
N LEU A 129 18.77 5.94 -6.33
CA LEU A 129 19.16 4.54 -6.17
C LEU A 129 20.20 4.08 -7.22
N ARG A 130 20.09 4.55 -8.47
CA ARG A 130 21.09 4.25 -9.50
C ARG A 130 22.43 4.93 -9.27
N GLN A 131 22.44 6.13 -8.67
CA GLN A 131 23.66 6.89 -8.40
C GLN A 131 24.39 6.41 -7.16
N HIS A 132 23.65 5.93 -6.14
CA HIS A 132 24.20 5.56 -4.84
C HIS A 132 24.29 4.04 -4.65
N GLY A 133 23.74 3.22 -5.56
CA GLY A 133 23.80 1.76 -5.57
C GLY A 133 23.34 1.09 -4.25
N PRO A 134 22.98 -0.18 -4.26
CA PRO A 134 22.78 -0.94 -3.04
C PRO A 134 24.14 -1.37 -2.46
N GLY A 135 24.92 -0.45 -1.93
CA GLY A 135 26.24 -0.79 -1.41
C GLY A 135 27.18 0.38 -1.15
N VAL A 136 26.70 1.63 -1.20
CA VAL A 136 27.52 2.73 -0.66
C VAL A 136 27.62 2.49 0.85
N PRO A 137 28.85 2.32 1.40
CA PRO A 137 28.99 2.29 2.85
C PRO A 137 28.35 3.56 3.41
N SER A 138 27.40 3.43 4.31
CA SER A 138 26.92 4.60 5.02
C SER A 138 28.11 5.17 5.79
N ASP A 139 28.35 6.45 5.71
CA ASP A 139 29.32 7.15 6.56
C ASP A 139 28.87 7.17 8.03
N ASP A 140 27.77 6.45 8.35
CA ASP A 140 27.27 6.31 9.70
C ASP A 140 28.17 5.34 10.50
N PRO A 141 28.82 5.79 11.57
CA PRO A 141 29.69 4.95 12.40
C PRO A 141 28.98 3.70 12.97
N LEU A 142 27.66 3.73 13.12
CA LEU A 142 26.85 2.63 13.61
C LEU A 142 26.71 1.48 12.59
N ASP A 143 26.65 1.82 11.31
CA ASP A 143 26.61 0.81 10.23
C ASP A 143 27.96 0.08 10.04
N GLN A 144 29.07 0.75 10.38
CA GLN A 144 30.41 0.15 10.31
C GLN A 144 30.66 -0.83 11.47
N GLN A 145 29.89 -0.73 12.56
CA GLN A 145 29.99 -1.59 13.73
C GLN A 145 29.04 -2.79 13.69
N ALA A 146 28.12 -2.84 12.72
CA ALA A 146 27.23 -3.99 12.56
C ALA A 146 28.06 -5.23 12.20
N PRO A 147 27.92 -6.36 12.93
CA PRO A 147 28.61 -7.59 12.58
C PRO A 147 28.20 -8.02 11.17
N PRO A 148 29.14 -8.58 10.37
CA PRO A 148 28.84 -9.02 9.01
C PRO A 148 27.69 -10.02 9.05
N VAL A 149 26.64 -9.74 8.28
CA VAL A 149 25.50 -10.66 8.13
C VAL A 149 26.07 -11.97 7.54
N PRO A 150 25.92 -13.12 8.23
CA PRO A 150 26.43 -14.39 7.72
C PRO A 150 25.83 -14.67 6.34
N ALA A 151 26.67 -15.09 5.42
CA ALA A 151 26.24 -15.45 4.06
C ALA A 151 25.12 -16.50 4.13
N PRO A 152 24.10 -16.43 3.27
CA PRO A 152 22.97 -17.37 3.29
C PRO A 152 23.35 -18.85 3.13
N SER A 153 24.56 -19.13 2.67
CA SER A 153 25.11 -20.49 2.57
C SER A 153 25.50 -21.13 3.90
N MET A 154 25.45 -20.40 5.02
CA MET A 154 25.73 -20.95 6.35
C MET A 154 24.47 -21.25 7.17
N LEU A 155 23.29 -21.02 6.61
CA LEU A 155 22.06 -21.64 7.10
C LEU A 155 21.99 -23.05 6.49
N GLU A 156 22.92 -23.90 6.88
CA GLU A 156 22.76 -25.34 6.69
C GLU A 156 21.44 -25.73 7.31
N ASP A 157 20.54 -26.28 6.51
CA ASP A 157 19.31 -26.89 7.00
C ASP A 157 19.69 -27.79 8.18
N PRO A 158 19.04 -27.65 9.35
CA PRO A 158 19.29 -28.56 10.44
C PRO A 158 19.06 -29.97 9.90
N PRO A 159 19.98 -30.92 10.16
CA PRO A 159 19.83 -32.25 9.65
C PRO A 159 18.45 -32.77 10.04
N LEU A 160 17.66 -33.14 9.03
CA LEU A 160 16.36 -33.78 9.25
C LEU A 160 16.62 -34.96 10.18
N SER A 161 16.32 -34.79 11.46
CA SER A 161 16.38 -35.88 12.40
C SER A 161 15.36 -36.91 11.95
N THR A 162 15.82 -37.96 11.29
CA THR A 162 15.09 -39.18 11.04
C THR A 162 14.89 -39.90 12.36
N SER A 163 14.24 -39.27 13.32
CA SER A 163 13.64 -39.92 14.49
C SER A 163 12.27 -40.40 14.03
N GLY A 164 12.28 -41.59 13.46
CA GLY A 164 11.07 -42.40 13.27
C GLY A 164 10.61 -42.88 14.62
N ASP A 165 9.87 -42.10 15.37
CA ASP A 165 9.13 -42.54 16.52
C ASP A 165 7.64 -42.27 16.30
N GLY A 166 6.96 -43.42 16.12
CA GLY A 166 5.56 -43.64 15.89
C GLY A 166 4.61 -42.78 16.71
N TYR A 167 3.93 -41.90 16.02
CA TYR A 167 2.68 -41.37 16.50
C TYR A 167 1.57 -42.39 16.25
N GLY A 168 1.36 -43.30 17.24
CA GLY A 168 0.18 -44.14 17.32
C GLY A 168 -1.05 -43.25 17.60
N PRO A 169 -2.22 -43.58 17.01
CA PRO A 169 -3.44 -42.81 17.24
C PRO A 169 -3.90 -42.95 18.71
N PRO A 170 -4.44 -41.88 19.32
CA PRO A 170 -4.93 -41.93 20.68
C PRO A 170 -6.11 -42.86 20.79
N THR A 171 -5.99 -43.91 21.62
CA THR A 171 -7.06 -44.82 22.00
C THR A 171 -8.19 -44.06 22.69
N ALA A 172 -9.40 -44.21 22.14
CA ALA A 172 -10.65 -43.73 22.72
C ALA A 172 -10.83 -44.26 24.15
N ARG A 173 -10.75 -43.37 25.14
CA ARG A 173 -11.13 -43.64 26.52
C ARG A 173 -12.65 -43.70 26.61
N GLN A 174 -13.20 -44.91 26.68
CA GLN A 174 -14.57 -45.14 27.14
C GLN A 174 -14.66 -44.67 28.61
N ARG A 175 -15.64 -43.82 28.91
CA ARG A 175 -16.06 -43.52 30.28
C ARG A 175 -17.28 -44.43 30.62
N PRO A 176 -17.37 -44.86 31.87
CA PRO A 176 -18.51 -45.60 32.38
C PRO A 176 -19.75 -44.72 32.56
#